data_b456926bb5239de0b90b0ebdce595183
#
_entry.id   b456926bb5239de0b90b0ebdce595183
#
_cell.length_a   1.000
_cell.length_b   1.000
_cell.length_c   1.000
_cell.angle_alpha   90.00
_cell.angle_beta   90.00
_cell.angle_gamma   90.00
#
_symmetry.space_group_name_H-M   'P 1'
#
loop_
_entity.id
_entity.type
_entity.pdbx_description
1 polymer ?
#
loop_
_entity_poly.entity_id
_entity_poly.type
_entity_poly.pdbx_seq_one_letter_code
_entity_poly.pdbx_strand_id
1 'polypeptide(L)'
;MITPKIIKREYKSGFKAEIILKPHFYQRFFGIIIDFGSSDPQKVAGSAHFLEHKLFAKKDGDLSAQFEEIGADVNAFTSFNETMFYCSGIEHTPKMIELLFRLVGEPYFTKQNIAKEAPIIEQELAMYQDDPMWKVNNAIMTSMFGHSNLGTEVVGTKESINQVTKQNLTKVYTENYVPTKMQFVACGDFSDNQVRTILRQVGKLQAKYLADRKAVSAPIVKPTGEFSDQALSTGGNSRVFGLGIRFENFKKVLSSSDLTQILLEIMLESKLSVMSPWFERMRKEGLLANPLQISVNYTRQGDFATIFGVSADSQRIIEEIKRVLTQPVDPNSEQYRFIKDNFVLQKKEWLARTIRTINNLSYLAIEMIEESLDHEDLQLNLLKLQTMGFEEFDQICQKLMKDSTICSAYLSSKGEEK
;
A
#
# COMPACT_ATOMS: atom_id res chain seq x y z
N MET A 1 20.74 11.98 11.40
CA MET A 1 19.86 12.16 10.20
C MET A 1 19.04 13.40 10.44
N ILE A 2 18.93 14.33 9.48
CA ILE A 2 18.10 15.54 9.67
C ILE A 2 16.66 15.13 9.38
N THR A 3 15.93 14.82 10.43
CA THR A 3 14.50 14.57 10.31
C THR A 3 13.76 15.91 10.28
N PRO A 4 12.68 16.01 9.50
CA PRO A 4 11.88 17.22 9.47
C PRO A 4 11.26 17.48 10.85
N LYS A 5 11.11 18.74 11.21
CA LYS A 5 10.38 19.12 12.42
C LYS A 5 8.89 18.88 12.20
N ILE A 6 8.28 18.05 13.04
CA ILE A 6 6.86 17.71 12.99
C ILE A 6 6.14 18.35 14.18
N ILE A 7 5.02 18.99 13.91
CA ILE A 7 4.15 19.59 14.92
C ILE A 7 2.84 18.81 14.90
N LYS A 8 2.54 18.10 16.00
CA LYS A 8 1.36 17.27 16.15
C LYS A 8 0.30 17.94 17.02
N ARG A 9 -0.96 17.75 16.67
CA ARG A 9 -2.10 18.20 17.46
C ARG A 9 -3.24 17.20 17.40
N GLU A 10 -3.81 16.90 18.55
CA GLU A 10 -5.06 16.14 18.69
C GLU A 10 -6.18 17.08 19.15
N TYR A 11 -7.35 16.95 18.54
CA TYR A 11 -8.55 17.71 18.88
C TYR A 11 -9.48 16.88 19.79
N LYS A 12 -10.42 17.56 20.47
CA LYS A 12 -11.35 16.90 21.40
C LYS A 12 -12.20 15.80 20.73
N SER A 13 -12.39 15.88 19.43
CA SER A 13 -13.08 14.86 18.62
C SER A 13 -12.28 13.57 18.41
N GLY A 14 -10.99 13.56 18.76
CA GLY A 14 -10.03 12.51 18.41
C GLY A 14 -9.40 12.69 17.02
N PHE A 15 -9.78 13.72 16.25
CA PHE A 15 -9.13 14.06 14.99
C PHE A 15 -7.69 14.53 15.23
N LYS A 16 -6.75 14.03 14.46
CA LYS A 16 -5.33 14.38 14.58
C LYS A 16 -4.86 15.25 13.41
N ALA A 17 -3.87 16.08 13.65
CA ALA A 17 -3.23 16.89 12.63
C ALA A 17 -1.73 16.91 12.82
N GLU A 18 -0.98 16.77 11.74
CA GLU A 18 0.47 16.85 11.69
C GLU A 18 0.91 17.92 10.69
N ILE A 19 1.86 18.75 11.10
CA ILE A 19 2.50 19.72 10.21
C ILE A 19 3.98 19.41 10.14
N ILE A 20 4.44 19.05 8.94
CA ILE A 20 5.81 18.72 8.63
C ILE A 20 6.48 19.95 8.04
N LEU A 21 7.46 20.51 8.74
CA LEU A 21 8.17 21.68 8.28
C LEU A 21 9.28 21.29 7.30
N LYS A 22 9.16 21.77 6.07
CA LYS A 22 10.11 21.56 4.99
C LYS A 22 10.57 22.93 4.44
N PRO A 23 11.60 23.56 5.01
CA PRO A 23 12.07 24.86 4.58
C PRO A 23 12.50 24.86 3.11
N HIS A 24 12.34 26.03 2.45
CA HIS A 24 12.76 26.29 1.07
C HIS A 24 11.95 25.57 -0.02
N PHE A 25 10.78 25.02 0.31
CA PHE A 25 9.82 24.49 -0.68
C PHE A 25 8.73 25.52 -0.97
N TYR A 26 8.56 25.90 -2.23
CA TYR A 26 7.47 26.78 -2.66
C TYR A 26 6.12 26.06 -2.67
N GLN A 27 6.11 24.80 -3.12
CA GLN A 27 4.94 23.95 -3.10
C GLN A 27 4.55 23.56 -1.68
N ARG A 28 3.27 23.44 -1.44
CA ARG A 28 2.66 22.94 -0.19
C ARG A 28 1.79 21.76 -0.49
N PHE A 29 1.82 20.79 0.38
CA PHE A 29 1.02 19.57 0.31
C PHE A 29 0.07 19.54 1.51
N PHE A 30 -1.18 19.13 1.26
CA PHE A 30 -2.19 18.92 2.28
C PHE A 30 -2.90 17.60 2.00
N GLY A 31 -3.11 16.78 3.04
CA GLY A 31 -3.79 15.50 2.92
C GLY A 31 -4.71 15.22 4.10
N ILE A 32 -5.73 14.40 3.87
CA ILE A 32 -6.52 13.75 4.90
C ILE A 32 -6.50 12.26 4.61
N ILE A 33 -5.96 11.49 5.55
CA ILE A 33 -5.92 10.03 5.50
C ILE A 33 -7.02 9.48 6.40
N ILE A 34 -7.63 8.41 5.95
CA ILE A 34 -8.70 7.69 6.65
C ILE A 34 -8.20 6.28 6.95
N ASP A 35 -8.25 5.85 8.20
CA ASP A 35 -7.95 4.50 8.68
C ASP A 35 -9.05 3.52 8.25
N PHE A 36 -9.17 3.36 6.94
CA PHE A 36 -10.09 2.46 6.26
C PHE A 36 -9.66 2.27 4.80
N GLY A 37 -9.38 1.04 4.41
CA GLY A 37 -8.96 0.66 3.06
C GLY A 37 -9.75 -0.51 2.48
N SER A 38 -9.27 -1.03 1.38
CA SER A 38 -9.97 -2.10 0.62
C SER A 38 -10.02 -3.43 1.37
N SER A 39 -9.03 -3.75 2.23
CA SER A 39 -8.98 -4.98 3.00
C SER A 39 -9.88 -4.96 4.23
N ASP A 40 -10.28 -3.78 4.71
CA ASP A 40 -11.12 -3.67 5.90
C ASP A 40 -12.51 -4.31 5.70
N PRO A 41 -13.18 -4.72 6.78
CA PRO A 41 -14.51 -5.32 6.70
C PRO A 41 -15.52 -4.40 6.02
N GLN A 42 -15.98 -4.81 4.85
CA GLN A 42 -17.00 -4.14 4.05
C GLN A 42 -17.91 -5.18 3.39
N LYS A 43 -19.21 -4.89 3.39
CA LYS A 43 -20.21 -5.85 2.89
C LYS A 43 -20.10 -6.11 1.40
N VAL A 44 -19.71 -5.09 0.64
CA VAL A 44 -19.54 -5.13 -0.81
C VAL A 44 -18.08 -4.78 -1.09
N ALA A 45 -17.32 -5.72 -1.62
CA ALA A 45 -15.91 -5.52 -1.96
C ALA A 45 -15.74 -4.35 -2.94
N GLY A 46 -14.66 -3.57 -2.78
CA GLY A 46 -14.43 -2.37 -3.58
C GLY A 46 -15.21 -1.13 -3.13
N SER A 47 -16.01 -1.21 -2.03
CA SER A 47 -16.76 -0.03 -1.54
C SER A 47 -15.85 1.11 -1.07
N ALA A 48 -14.66 0.83 -0.55
CA ALA A 48 -13.68 1.85 -0.16
C ALA A 48 -13.26 2.67 -1.39
N HIS A 49 -12.85 2.01 -2.46
CA HIS A 49 -12.46 2.64 -3.71
C HIS A 49 -13.64 3.35 -4.40
N PHE A 50 -14.79 2.71 -4.46
CA PHE A 50 -16.00 3.35 -5.00
C PHE A 50 -16.36 4.63 -4.24
N LEU A 51 -16.19 4.61 -2.90
CA LEU A 51 -16.43 5.78 -2.05
C LEU A 51 -15.43 6.91 -2.34
N GLU A 52 -14.18 6.58 -2.58
CA GLU A 52 -13.14 7.52 -2.99
C GLU A 52 -13.58 8.30 -4.22
N HIS A 53 -13.95 7.62 -5.32
CA HIS A 53 -14.47 8.25 -6.52
C HIS A 53 -15.70 9.14 -6.24
N LYS A 54 -16.62 8.65 -5.42
CA LYS A 54 -17.89 9.38 -5.17
C LYS A 54 -17.74 10.60 -4.31
N LEU A 55 -16.68 10.73 -3.54
CA LEU A 55 -16.46 11.91 -2.71
C LEU A 55 -16.04 13.15 -3.52
N PHE A 56 -15.55 13.01 -4.74
CA PHE A 56 -15.32 14.16 -5.65
C PHE A 56 -16.62 14.77 -6.13
N ALA A 57 -17.68 13.98 -6.33
CA ALA A 57 -18.98 14.47 -6.78
C ALA A 57 -19.71 15.23 -5.67
N LYS A 58 -20.13 16.45 -5.94
CA LYS A 58 -20.94 17.30 -5.06
C LYS A 58 -22.27 17.68 -5.73
N LYS A 59 -23.16 18.32 -4.98
CA LYS A 59 -24.44 18.79 -5.52
C LYS A 59 -24.25 19.84 -6.64
N ASP A 60 -23.21 20.64 -6.51
CA ASP A 60 -22.84 21.75 -7.39
C ASP A 60 -21.79 21.38 -8.46
N GLY A 61 -21.47 20.11 -8.60
CA GLY A 61 -20.53 19.63 -9.63
C GLY A 61 -19.40 18.77 -9.08
N ASP A 62 -18.36 18.57 -9.89
CA ASP A 62 -17.14 17.89 -9.44
C ASP A 62 -16.23 18.88 -8.70
N LEU A 63 -15.72 18.46 -7.55
CA LEU A 63 -14.91 19.33 -6.70
C LEU A 63 -13.51 19.57 -7.27
N SER A 64 -12.99 18.70 -8.14
CA SER A 64 -11.68 18.86 -8.78
C SER A 64 -11.56 20.19 -9.52
N ALA A 65 -12.63 20.62 -10.20
CA ALA A 65 -12.68 21.90 -10.88
C ALA A 65 -12.40 23.10 -9.96
N GLN A 66 -12.84 23.05 -8.69
CA GLN A 66 -12.60 24.12 -7.73
C GLN A 66 -11.14 24.16 -7.24
N PHE A 67 -10.43 23.03 -7.26
CA PHE A 67 -8.99 22.99 -7.00
C PHE A 67 -8.22 23.56 -8.21
N GLU A 68 -8.62 23.19 -9.43
CA GLU A 68 -8.02 23.71 -10.67
C GLU A 68 -8.17 25.23 -10.78
N GLU A 69 -9.34 25.80 -10.43
CA GLU A 69 -9.60 27.26 -10.41
C GLU A 69 -8.61 28.04 -9.54
N ILE A 70 -8.04 27.42 -8.51
CA ILE A 70 -7.05 28.04 -7.62
C ILE A 70 -5.61 27.59 -7.91
N GLY A 71 -5.38 26.90 -9.04
CA GLY A 71 -4.06 26.41 -9.43
C GLY A 71 -3.51 25.32 -8.50
N ALA A 72 -4.38 24.48 -7.95
CA ALA A 72 -4.01 23.35 -7.10
C ALA A 72 -4.33 22.02 -7.80
N ASP A 73 -3.45 21.04 -7.66
CA ASP A 73 -3.68 19.67 -8.05
C ASP A 73 -4.36 18.93 -6.90
N VAL A 74 -5.35 18.09 -7.20
CA VAL A 74 -6.02 17.21 -6.21
C VAL A 74 -6.01 15.79 -6.70
N ASN A 75 -5.80 14.83 -5.78
CA ASN A 75 -5.84 13.42 -6.08
C ASN A 75 -6.26 12.62 -4.84
N ALA A 76 -6.50 11.32 -5.03
CA ALA A 76 -6.78 10.38 -3.96
C ALA A 76 -6.23 9.00 -4.31
N PHE A 77 -6.13 8.13 -3.32
CA PHE A 77 -5.88 6.71 -3.51
C PHE A 77 -6.53 5.90 -2.41
N THR A 78 -6.86 4.66 -2.75
CA THR A 78 -7.29 3.62 -1.80
C THR A 78 -6.28 2.48 -1.84
N SER A 79 -5.71 2.15 -0.67
CA SER A 79 -4.84 0.99 -0.49
C SER A 79 -5.56 -0.15 0.25
N PHE A 80 -4.81 -1.13 0.75
CA PHE A 80 -5.38 -2.19 1.58
C PHE A 80 -5.85 -1.67 2.93
N ASN A 81 -5.12 -0.75 3.55
CA ASN A 81 -5.33 -0.32 4.93
C ASN A 81 -5.98 1.07 5.04
N GLU A 82 -5.81 1.95 4.07
CA GLU A 82 -6.24 3.34 4.16
C GLU A 82 -6.80 3.87 2.84
N THR A 83 -7.49 5.00 2.95
CA THR A 83 -7.85 5.86 1.82
C THR A 83 -7.32 7.26 2.11
N MET A 84 -6.68 7.90 1.16
CA MET A 84 -6.15 9.24 1.31
C MET A 84 -6.65 10.18 0.21
N PHE A 85 -7.02 11.39 0.62
CA PHE A 85 -7.33 12.52 -0.28
C PHE A 85 -6.29 13.60 -0.03
N TYR A 86 -5.70 14.13 -1.09
CA TYR A 86 -4.64 15.12 -0.95
C TYR A 86 -4.66 16.14 -2.07
N CYS A 87 -4.07 17.30 -1.79
CA CYS A 87 -3.87 18.33 -2.79
C CYS A 87 -2.51 19.00 -2.61
N SER A 88 -2.03 19.59 -3.69
CA SER A 88 -0.80 20.37 -3.67
C SER A 88 -0.95 21.66 -4.48
N GLY A 89 -0.25 22.71 -4.07
CA GLY A 89 -0.26 23.98 -4.74
C GLY A 89 0.73 24.96 -4.12
N ILE A 90 0.83 26.15 -4.69
CA ILE A 90 1.77 27.20 -4.22
C ILE A 90 1.03 28.23 -3.38
N GLU A 91 -0.13 28.66 -3.84
CA GLU A 91 -0.95 29.73 -3.25
C GLU A 91 -2.26 29.19 -2.66
N HIS A 92 -3.08 30.06 -2.12
CA HIS A 92 -4.44 29.74 -1.64
C HIS A 92 -4.55 28.65 -0.57
N THR A 93 -3.50 28.50 0.31
CA THR A 93 -3.47 27.52 1.41
C THR A 93 -4.79 27.41 2.17
N PRO A 94 -5.47 28.49 2.62
CA PRO A 94 -6.72 28.38 3.35
C PRO A 94 -7.85 27.74 2.51
N LYS A 95 -7.87 28.02 1.21
CA LYS A 95 -8.88 27.50 0.31
C LYS A 95 -8.64 26.02 -0.01
N MET A 96 -7.39 25.62 -0.26
CA MET A 96 -7.03 24.22 -0.45
C MET A 96 -7.46 23.36 0.76
N ILE A 97 -7.15 23.81 1.98
CA ILE A 97 -7.55 23.10 3.20
C ILE A 97 -9.08 23.02 3.34
N GLU A 98 -9.79 24.13 3.06
CA GLU A 98 -11.27 24.14 3.08
C GLU A 98 -11.85 23.13 2.08
N LEU A 99 -11.37 23.14 0.84
CA LEU A 99 -11.83 22.24 -0.22
C LEU A 99 -11.55 20.77 0.15
N LEU A 100 -10.40 20.48 0.74
CA LEU A 100 -10.05 19.13 1.18
C LEU A 100 -11.00 18.63 2.28
N PHE A 101 -11.35 19.45 3.28
CA PHE A 101 -12.35 19.09 4.28
C PHE A 101 -13.76 18.97 3.69
N ARG A 102 -14.10 19.80 2.71
CA ARG A 102 -15.35 19.68 1.98
C ARG A 102 -15.40 18.38 1.18
N LEU A 103 -14.27 18.00 0.56
CA LEU A 103 -14.13 16.77 -0.22
C LEU A 103 -14.51 15.54 0.62
N VAL A 104 -13.94 15.39 1.80
CA VAL A 104 -14.16 14.22 2.66
C VAL A 104 -15.43 14.35 3.55
N GLY A 105 -15.90 15.56 3.82
CA GLY A 105 -16.95 15.81 4.81
C GLY A 105 -18.35 16.08 4.24
N GLU A 106 -18.49 16.33 2.93
CA GLU A 106 -19.79 16.55 2.26
C GLU A 106 -20.10 15.41 1.26
N PRO A 107 -20.54 14.24 1.72
CA PRO A 107 -20.90 13.14 0.81
C PRO A 107 -22.20 13.50 0.06
N TYR A 108 -22.20 13.23 -1.26
CA TYR A 108 -23.36 13.41 -2.10
C TYR A 108 -23.67 12.15 -2.90
N PHE A 109 -24.49 11.27 -2.31
CA PHE A 109 -24.84 9.98 -2.90
C PHE A 109 -26.29 9.98 -3.40
N THR A 110 -26.48 9.77 -4.68
CA THR A 110 -27.77 9.58 -5.33
C THR A 110 -27.75 8.27 -6.14
N LYS A 111 -28.91 7.68 -6.38
CA LYS A 111 -28.99 6.51 -7.28
C LYS A 111 -28.39 6.81 -8.66
N GLN A 112 -28.62 8.02 -9.15
CA GLN A 112 -28.17 8.44 -10.48
C GLN A 112 -26.65 8.60 -10.57
N ASN A 113 -26.00 9.25 -9.56
CA ASN A 113 -24.56 9.45 -9.62
C ASN A 113 -23.77 8.17 -9.32
N ILE A 114 -24.31 7.23 -8.55
CA ILE A 114 -23.76 5.89 -8.36
C ILE A 114 -23.84 5.08 -9.66
N ALA A 115 -25.02 5.07 -10.31
CA ALA A 115 -25.19 4.37 -11.58
C ALA A 115 -24.32 4.92 -12.72
N LYS A 116 -23.91 6.19 -12.66
CA LYS A 116 -22.97 6.78 -13.62
C LYS A 116 -21.52 6.39 -13.32
N GLU A 117 -21.17 6.13 -12.06
CA GLU A 117 -19.81 5.78 -11.67
C GLU A 117 -19.47 4.30 -11.93
N ALA A 118 -20.43 3.41 -11.72
CA ALA A 118 -20.16 1.98 -11.87
C ALA A 118 -19.52 1.60 -13.22
N PRO A 119 -19.96 2.08 -14.39
CA PRO A 119 -19.29 1.82 -15.65
C PRO A 119 -17.86 2.36 -15.75
N ILE A 120 -17.55 3.48 -15.07
CA ILE A 120 -16.20 4.07 -15.06
C ILE A 120 -15.25 3.15 -14.32
N ILE A 121 -15.66 2.69 -13.14
CA ILE A 121 -14.87 1.75 -12.31
C ILE A 121 -14.79 0.38 -13.00
N GLU A 122 -15.85 -0.08 -13.69
CA GLU A 122 -15.78 -1.32 -14.49
C GLU A 122 -14.76 -1.19 -15.64
N GLN A 123 -14.68 -0.02 -16.28
CA GLN A 123 -13.69 0.21 -17.33
C GLN A 123 -12.28 0.23 -16.76
N GLU A 124 -12.08 0.81 -15.59
CA GLU A 124 -10.80 0.77 -14.88
C GLU A 124 -10.41 -0.68 -14.54
N LEU A 125 -11.32 -1.46 -13.97
CA LEU A 125 -11.10 -2.89 -13.70
C LEU A 125 -10.74 -3.66 -14.98
N ALA A 126 -11.43 -3.39 -16.09
CA ALA A 126 -11.15 -4.05 -17.37
C ALA A 126 -9.73 -3.75 -17.88
N MET A 127 -9.22 -2.52 -17.67
CA MET A 127 -7.83 -2.17 -18.03
C MET A 127 -6.81 -3.03 -17.26
N TYR A 128 -7.05 -3.30 -15.97
CA TYR A 128 -6.19 -4.20 -15.19
C TYR A 128 -6.30 -5.65 -15.66
N GLN A 129 -7.51 -6.13 -15.99
CA GLN A 129 -7.76 -7.52 -16.38
C GLN A 129 -7.10 -7.91 -17.71
N ASP A 130 -6.76 -6.94 -18.55
CA ASP A 130 -6.02 -7.18 -19.80
C ASP A 130 -4.52 -7.45 -19.55
N ASP A 131 -3.98 -7.09 -18.38
CA ASP A 131 -2.60 -7.37 -18.03
C ASP A 131 -2.41 -8.85 -17.62
N PRO A 132 -1.53 -9.60 -18.30
CA PRO A 132 -1.20 -10.97 -17.91
C PRO A 132 -0.68 -11.09 -16.46
N MET A 133 0.03 -10.10 -15.96
CA MET A 133 0.54 -10.09 -14.59
C MET A 133 -0.61 -9.95 -13.58
N TRP A 134 -1.61 -9.16 -13.89
CA TRP A 134 -2.80 -9.03 -13.06
C TRP A 134 -3.51 -10.38 -12.85
N LYS A 135 -3.63 -11.21 -13.91
CA LYS A 135 -4.28 -12.54 -13.82
C LYS A 135 -3.53 -13.45 -12.85
N VAL A 136 -2.21 -13.45 -12.92
CA VAL A 136 -1.35 -14.23 -12.02
C VAL A 136 -1.46 -13.69 -10.59
N ASN A 137 -1.43 -12.36 -10.40
CA ASN A 137 -1.58 -11.74 -9.09
C ASN A 137 -2.93 -12.08 -8.44
N ASN A 138 -4.03 -11.97 -9.18
CA ASN A 138 -5.36 -12.28 -8.68
C ASN A 138 -5.49 -13.75 -8.25
N ALA A 139 -4.91 -14.68 -9.02
CA ALA A 139 -4.88 -16.09 -8.65
C ALA A 139 -4.08 -16.33 -7.35
N ILE A 140 -2.92 -15.68 -7.20
CA ILE A 140 -2.09 -15.74 -6.00
C ILE A 140 -2.83 -15.15 -4.80
N MET A 141 -3.43 -13.97 -4.91
CA MET A 141 -4.16 -13.33 -3.83
C MET A 141 -5.37 -14.17 -3.40
N THR A 142 -6.11 -14.72 -4.35
CA THR A 142 -7.22 -15.64 -4.06
C THR A 142 -6.72 -16.94 -3.41
N SER A 143 -5.58 -17.47 -3.85
CA SER A 143 -4.98 -18.67 -3.24
C SER A 143 -4.55 -18.41 -1.78
N MET A 144 -3.95 -17.24 -1.48
CA MET A 144 -3.52 -16.89 -0.13
C MET A 144 -4.67 -16.50 0.81
N PHE A 145 -5.67 -15.79 0.30
CA PHE A 145 -6.66 -15.09 1.13
C PHE A 145 -8.12 -15.45 0.83
N GLY A 146 -8.36 -16.38 -0.10
CA GLY A 146 -9.70 -16.79 -0.50
C GLY A 146 -10.51 -15.62 -1.06
N HIS A 147 -11.82 -15.67 -0.87
CA HIS A 147 -12.75 -14.61 -1.28
C HIS A 147 -12.94 -13.53 -0.20
N SER A 148 -11.92 -13.28 0.60
CA SER A 148 -11.91 -12.16 1.55
C SER A 148 -11.71 -10.82 0.84
N ASN A 149 -11.90 -9.71 1.58
CA ASN A 149 -11.61 -8.39 1.02
C ASN A 149 -10.12 -8.22 0.65
N LEU A 150 -9.20 -8.89 1.35
CA LEU A 150 -7.77 -8.88 0.99
C LEU A 150 -7.46 -9.76 -0.22
N GLY A 151 -8.22 -10.84 -0.45
CA GLY A 151 -8.10 -11.70 -1.63
C GLY A 151 -8.83 -11.15 -2.87
N THR A 152 -9.49 -10.01 -2.74
CA THR A 152 -10.23 -9.33 -3.81
C THR A 152 -9.51 -8.04 -4.18
N GLU A 153 -9.53 -7.68 -5.45
CA GLU A 153 -8.95 -6.43 -5.94
C GLU A 153 -9.46 -5.19 -5.19
N VAL A 154 -8.63 -4.17 -5.09
CA VAL A 154 -8.96 -2.89 -4.42
C VAL A 154 -10.21 -2.26 -5.03
N VAL A 155 -10.33 -2.32 -6.35
CA VAL A 155 -11.50 -1.82 -7.11
C VAL A 155 -12.75 -2.70 -6.95
N GLY A 156 -12.60 -3.90 -6.40
CA GLY A 156 -13.66 -4.92 -6.32
C GLY A 156 -13.74 -5.82 -7.53
N THR A 157 -14.87 -6.49 -7.71
CA THR A 157 -15.21 -7.30 -8.90
C THR A 157 -16.33 -6.64 -9.68
N LYS A 158 -16.54 -7.04 -10.93
CA LYS A 158 -17.65 -6.54 -11.74
C LYS A 158 -19.00 -6.75 -11.05
N GLU A 159 -19.19 -7.90 -10.39
CA GLU A 159 -20.39 -8.22 -9.65
C GLU A 159 -20.55 -7.32 -8.42
N SER A 160 -19.48 -7.08 -7.66
CA SER A 160 -19.53 -6.24 -6.46
C SER A 160 -19.73 -4.75 -6.80
N ILE A 161 -19.10 -4.25 -7.86
CA ILE A 161 -19.28 -2.86 -8.34
C ILE A 161 -20.77 -2.61 -8.63
N ASN A 162 -21.46 -3.57 -9.30
CA ASN A 162 -22.89 -3.47 -9.63
C ASN A 162 -23.82 -3.64 -8.42
N GLN A 163 -23.34 -4.16 -7.30
CA GLN A 163 -24.07 -4.27 -6.05
C GLN A 163 -23.98 -3.03 -5.17
N VAL A 164 -23.13 -2.06 -5.53
CA VAL A 164 -22.98 -0.83 -4.76
C VAL A 164 -24.26 0.00 -4.82
N THR A 165 -24.78 0.36 -3.66
CA THR A 165 -25.98 1.18 -3.52
C THR A 165 -25.72 2.41 -2.65
N LYS A 166 -26.61 3.40 -2.74
CA LYS A 166 -26.58 4.55 -1.83
C LYS A 166 -26.54 4.12 -0.37
N GLN A 167 -27.29 3.10 -0.01
CA GLN A 167 -27.35 2.60 1.38
C GLN A 167 -26.01 2.00 1.80
N ASN A 168 -25.37 1.21 0.94
CA ASN A 168 -24.05 0.64 1.22
C ASN A 168 -23.00 1.74 1.42
N LEU A 169 -22.88 2.68 0.45
CA LEU A 169 -21.90 3.77 0.54
C LEU A 169 -22.15 4.68 1.75
N THR A 170 -23.43 5.01 2.04
CA THR A 170 -23.75 5.80 3.22
C THR A 170 -23.33 5.08 4.50
N LYS A 171 -23.55 3.77 4.59
CA LYS A 171 -23.13 2.97 5.74
C LYS A 171 -21.61 2.98 5.89
N VAL A 172 -20.87 2.61 4.84
CA VAL A 172 -19.40 2.61 4.83
C VAL A 172 -18.85 3.97 5.24
N TYR A 173 -19.37 5.04 4.65
CA TYR A 173 -18.97 6.41 4.98
C TYR A 173 -19.23 6.73 6.46
N THR A 174 -20.44 6.45 6.96
CA THR A 174 -20.81 6.81 8.33
C THR A 174 -20.06 6.03 9.41
N GLU A 175 -19.60 4.83 9.11
CA GLU A 175 -18.87 3.96 10.03
C GLU A 175 -17.35 4.25 10.05
N ASN A 176 -16.79 4.75 8.93
CA ASN A 176 -15.34 4.87 8.77
C ASN A 176 -14.83 6.31 8.64
N TYR A 177 -15.61 7.23 8.06
CA TYR A 177 -15.20 8.65 7.94
C TYR A 177 -15.58 9.42 9.21
N VAL A 178 -14.92 9.07 10.29
CA VAL A 178 -15.15 9.63 11.64
C VAL A 178 -13.85 10.22 12.20
N PRO A 179 -13.90 11.27 13.02
CA PRO A 179 -12.71 11.98 13.48
C PRO A 179 -11.61 11.10 14.06
N THR A 180 -11.96 10.06 14.81
CA THR A 180 -11.00 9.15 15.46
C THR A 180 -10.24 8.23 14.49
N LYS A 181 -10.74 8.08 13.25
CA LYS A 181 -10.10 7.32 12.17
C LYS A 181 -9.48 8.23 11.11
N MET A 182 -9.42 9.54 11.33
CA MET A 182 -8.96 10.47 10.31
C MET A 182 -7.83 11.34 10.84
N GLN A 183 -6.85 11.60 9.99
CA GLN A 183 -5.73 12.47 10.30
C GLN A 183 -5.48 13.44 9.15
N PHE A 184 -5.12 14.68 9.50
CA PHE A 184 -4.70 15.70 8.55
C PHE A 184 -3.19 15.84 8.54
N VAL A 185 -2.60 15.99 7.35
CA VAL A 185 -1.19 16.33 7.18
C VAL A 185 -1.03 17.60 6.36
N ALA A 186 -0.10 18.45 6.76
CA ALA A 186 0.43 19.54 5.94
C ALA A 186 1.94 19.42 5.85
N CYS A 187 2.51 19.55 4.65
CA CYS A 187 3.94 19.55 4.45
C CYS A 187 4.37 20.74 3.59
N GLY A 188 5.40 21.47 4.01
CA GLY A 188 5.90 22.65 3.29
C GLY A 188 6.68 23.61 4.16
N ASP A 189 7.03 24.76 3.57
CA ASP A 189 7.68 25.85 4.27
C ASP A 189 6.61 26.75 4.95
N PHE A 190 6.46 26.58 6.26
CA PHE A 190 5.51 27.32 7.07
C PHE A 190 6.19 28.03 8.22
N SER A 191 5.93 29.33 8.34
CA SER A 191 6.29 30.08 9.56
C SER A 191 5.44 29.64 10.75
N ASP A 192 5.90 29.90 11.97
CA ASP A 192 5.17 29.58 13.20
C ASP A 192 3.76 30.19 13.23
N ASN A 193 3.57 31.37 12.61
CA ASN A 193 2.26 32.01 12.52
C ASN A 193 1.34 31.28 11.55
N GLN A 194 1.87 30.81 10.41
CA GLN A 194 1.11 29.99 9.46
C GLN A 194 0.73 28.65 10.09
N VAL A 195 1.65 28.00 10.80
CA VAL A 195 1.35 26.75 11.55
C VAL A 195 0.17 26.97 12.51
N ARG A 196 0.22 28.02 13.36
CA ARG A 196 -0.89 28.31 14.27
C ARG A 196 -2.21 28.58 13.54
N THR A 197 -2.13 29.26 12.39
CA THR A 197 -3.31 29.57 11.58
C THR A 197 -3.90 28.32 10.95
N ILE A 198 -3.08 27.44 10.36
CA ILE A 198 -3.49 26.16 9.80
C ILE A 198 -4.16 25.29 10.89
N LEU A 199 -3.52 25.09 12.03
CA LEU A 199 -4.10 24.28 13.12
C LEU A 199 -5.42 24.83 13.64
N ARG A 200 -5.59 26.16 13.70
CA ARG A 200 -6.84 26.78 14.08
C ARG A 200 -7.92 26.56 13.00
N GLN A 201 -7.56 26.69 11.74
CA GLN A 201 -8.46 26.43 10.61
C GLN A 201 -8.90 24.97 10.57
N VAL A 202 -7.98 24.03 10.67
CA VAL A 202 -8.26 22.58 10.75
C VAL A 202 -9.22 22.28 11.89
N GLY A 203 -9.00 22.87 13.09
CA GLY A 203 -9.91 22.71 14.23
C GLY A 203 -11.34 23.17 13.95
N LYS A 204 -11.51 24.27 13.20
CA LYS A 204 -12.85 24.75 12.80
C LYS A 204 -13.48 23.87 11.73
N LEU A 205 -12.69 23.46 10.74
CA LEU A 205 -13.18 22.69 9.60
C LEU A 205 -13.57 21.26 10.00
N GLN A 206 -12.75 20.60 10.84
CA GLN A 206 -13.12 19.28 11.33
C GLN A 206 -14.43 19.31 12.15
N ALA A 207 -14.64 20.36 12.96
CA ALA A 207 -15.88 20.53 13.70
C ALA A 207 -17.09 20.85 12.79
N LYS A 208 -16.86 21.50 11.64
CA LYS A 208 -17.92 21.82 10.66
C LYS A 208 -18.29 20.63 9.77
N TYR A 209 -17.30 19.90 9.29
CA TYR A 209 -17.48 18.92 8.21
C TYR A 209 -17.49 17.46 8.68
N LEU A 210 -16.80 17.15 9.78
CA LEU A 210 -16.77 15.78 10.30
C LEU A 210 -17.78 15.62 11.42
N ALA A 211 -18.69 14.66 11.26
CA ALA A 211 -19.69 14.41 12.28
C ALA A 211 -19.03 13.81 13.54
N ASP A 212 -19.51 14.22 14.71
CA ASP A 212 -19.15 13.62 15.98
C ASP A 212 -19.84 12.24 16.11
N ARG A 213 -19.28 11.26 15.39
CA ARG A 213 -19.72 9.87 15.38
C ARG A 213 -18.62 9.00 15.96
N LYS A 214 -19.03 7.94 16.65
CA LYS A 214 -18.09 6.93 17.15
C LYS A 214 -17.72 5.97 16.01
N ALA A 215 -16.44 5.63 15.93
CA ALA A 215 -15.98 4.58 15.03
C ALA A 215 -16.70 3.26 15.36
N VAL A 216 -17.09 2.55 14.33
CA VAL A 216 -17.58 1.17 14.45
C VAL A 216 -16.38 0.26 14.17
N SER A 217 -15.98 -0.52 15.17
CA SER A 217 -14.95 -1.54 15.00
C SER A 217 -15.62 -2.83 14.54
N ALA A 218 -15.39 -3.22 13.32
CA ALA A 218 -15.75 -4.56 12.86
C ALA A 218 -14.63 -5.56 13.22
N PRO A 219 -14.96 -6.80 13.63
CA PRO A 219 -13.95 -7.80 13.91
C PRO A 219 -13.16 -8.12 12.65
N ILE A 220 -11.84 -8.11 12.77
CA ILE A 220 -10.95 -8.57 11.69
C ILE A 220 -11.08 -10.09 11.62
N VAL A 221 -11.60 -10.59 10.51
CA VAL A 221 -11.67 -12.02 10.23
C VAL A 221 -10.40 -12.41 9.46
N LYS A 222 -9.63 -13.34 10.01
CA LYS A 222 -8.45 -13.86 9.28
C LYS A 222 -8.93 -14.59 8.02
N PRO A 223 -8.47 -14.17 6.85
CA PRO A 223 -8.85 -14.85 5.61
C PRO A 223 -8.24 -16.25 5.56
N THR A 224 -8.97 -17.17 4.96
CA THR A 224 -8.53 -18.56 4.74
C THR A 224 -8.35 -18.78 3.26
N GLY A 225 -7.12 -19.10 2.84
CA GLY A 225 -6.80 -19.49 1.46
C GLY A 225 -6.50 -20.99 1.36
N GLU A 226 -6.54 -21.52 0.17
CA GLU A 226 -6.26 -22.94 -0.11
C GLU A 226 -4.76 -23.20 -0.37
N PHE A 227 -3.98 -22.16 -0.62
CA PHE A 227 -2.53 -22.22 -0.93
C PHE A 227 -2.20 -23.21 -2.06
N SER A 228 -3.00 -23.21 -3.11
CA SER A 228 -2.81 -24.07 -4.27
C SER A 228 -1.91 -23.43 -5.30
N ASP A 229 -1.07 -24.25 -5.95
CA ASP A 229 -0.35 -23.85 -7.15
C ASP A 229 -1.30 -23.92 -8.37
N GLN A 230 -1.28 -22.91 -9.23
CA GLN A 230 -2.25 -22.78 -10.32
C GLN A 230 -1.56 -22.59 -11.67
N ALA A 231 -1.94 -23.44 -12.64
CA ALA A 231 -1.66 -23.21 -14.05
C ALA A 231 -2.88 -22.55 -14.70
N LEU A 232 -2.71 -21.31 -15.17
CA LEU A 232 -3.78 -20.54 -15.79
C LEU A 232 -3.68 -20.62 -17.30
N SER A 233 -4.76 -21.02 -17.97
CA SER A 233 -4.80 -21.05 -19.43
C SER A 233 -4.86 -19.64 -20.02
N THR A 234 -3.98 -19.34 -20.98
CA THR A 234 -4.00 -18.09 -21.74
C THR A 234 -4.23 -18.35 -23.22
N GLY A 235 -4.88 -17.41 -23.91
CA GLY A 235 -5.04 -17.44 -25.37
C GLY A 235 -3.80 -17.04 -26.16
N GLY A 236 -2.68 -16.70 -25.47
CA GLY A 236 -1.45 -16.19 -26.05
C GLY A 236 -0.20 -16.88 -25.50
N ASN A 237 0.98 -16.40 -25.94
CA ASN A 237 2.29 -16.91 -25.52
C ASN A 237 2.84 -16.17 -24.28
N SER A 238 2.00 -15.71 -23.38
CA SER A 238 2.47 -15.05 -22.17
C SER A 238 3.13 -16.07 -21.24
N ARG A 239 4.30 -15.72 -20.71
CA ARG A 239 5.16 -16.56 -19.86
C ARG A 239 5.33 -15.94 -18.47
N VAL A 240 4.30 -15.24 -17.99
CA VAL A 240 4.28 -14.62 -16.67
C VAL A 240 4.08 -15.71 -15.63
N PHE A 241 4.86 -15.64 -14.57
CA PHE A 241 4.69 -16.43 -13.36
C PHE A 241 4.73 -15.53 -12.12
N GLY A 242 4.21 -16.04 -11.01
CA GLY A 242 4.31 -15.38 -9.73
C GLY A 242 4.25 -16.35 -8.57
N LEU A 243 4.78 -15.90 -7.43
CA LEU A 243 4.68 -16.57 -6.14
C LEU A 243 4.09 -15.62 -5.12
N GLY A 244 3.24 -16.15 -4.23
CA GLY A 244 2.76 -15.48 -3.05
C GLY A 244 3.34 -16.15 -1.80
N ILE A 245 3.78 -15.35 -0.84
CA ILE A 245 4.29 -15.82 0.45
C ILE A 245 3.43 -15.14 1.51
N ARG A 246 2.67 -15.91 2.27
CA ARG A 246 1.92 -15.40 3.41
C ARG A 246 2.66 -15.69 4.71
N PHE A 247 2.77 -14.67 5.56
CA PHE A 247 3.45 -14.75 6.86
C PHE A 247 2.42 -14.83 7.98
N GLU A 248 2.48 -15.88 8.79
CA GLU A 248 1.51 -16.10 9.87
C GLU A 248 1.78 -15.28 11.14
N ASN A 249 3.05 -14.96 11.41
CA ASN A 249 3.50 -14.41 12.68
C ASN A 249 4.34 -13.13 12.56
N PHE A 250 4.09 -12.30 11.57
CA PHE A 250 4.88 -11.10 11.27
C PHE A 250 5.15 -10.25 12.53
N LYS A 251 4.09 -9.75 13.18
CA LYS A 251 4.19 -8.92 14.40
C LYS A 251 4.71 -9.66 15.64
N LYS A 252 4.70 -11.01 15.66
CA LYS A 252 5.25 -11.79 16.78
C LYS A 252 6.76 -11.91 16.72
N VAL A 253 7.36 -11.71 15.56
CA VAL A 253 8.81 -11.78 15.37
C VAL A 253 9.45 -10.43 15.63
N LEU A 254 8.81 -9.36 15.14
CA LEU A 254 9.22 -7.97 15.36
C LEU A 254 8.00 -7.09 15.65
N SER A 255 8.14 -6.18 16.63
CA SER A 255 7.05 -5.27 17.01
C SER A 255 6.73 -4.20 15.96
N SER A 256 7.67 -3.90 15.05
CA SER A 256 7.51 -2.95 13.96
C SER A 256 7.22 -3.69 12.65
N SER A 257 6.12 -3.34 12.02
CA SER A 257 5.72 -3.88 10.71
C SER A 257 6.59 -3.33 9.59
N ASP A 258 6.88 -2.02 9.59
CA ASP A 258 7.73 -1.38 8.60
C ASP A 258 9.15 -1.94 8.63
N LEU A 259 9.75 -2.08 9.81
CA LEU A 259 11.08 -2.68 9.90
C LEU A 259 11.08 -4.12 9.41
N THR A 260 10.03 -4.88 9.70
CA THR A 260 9.92 -6.27 9.23
C THR A 260 9.78 -6.32 7.71
N GLN A 261 8.99 -5.43 7.12
CA GLN A 261 8.86 -5.29 5.67
C GLN A 261 10.22 -5.00 5.05
N ILE A 262 10.97 -4.01 5.57
CA ILE A 262 12.31 -3.66 5.11
C ILE A 262 13.26 -4.87 5.16
N LEU A 263 13.26 -5.62 6.27
CA LEU A 263 14.13 -6.79 6.41
C LEU A 263 13.78 -7.90 5.42
N LEU A 264 12.48 -8.13 5.18
CA LEU A 264 12.02 -9.11 4.18
C LEU A 264 12.40 -8.67 2.75
N GLU A 265 12.25 -7.40 2.42
CA GLU A 265 12.70 -6.88 1.12
C GLU A 265 14.20 -7.08 0.94
N ILE A 266 15.02 -6.73 1.94
CA ILE A 266 16.47 -6.94 1.91
C ILE A 266 16.81 -8.43 1.73
N MET A 267 16.10 -9.33 2.42
CA MET A 267 16.30 -10.77 2.30
C MET A 267 15.97 -11.27 0.90
N LEU A 268 14.80 -10.92 0.38
CA LEU A 268 14.34 -11.36 -0.95
C LEU A 268 15.27 -10.82 -2.04
N GLU A 269 15.61 -9.54 -1.99
CA GLU A 269 16.56 -8.91 -2.91
C GLU A 269 17.95 -9.55 -2.82
N SER A 270 18.44 -9.84 -1.61
CA SER A 270 19.76 -10.49 -1.44
C SER A 270 19.80 -11.91 -2.01
N LYS A 271 18.66 -12.60 -2.04
CA LYS A 271 18.60 -13.96 -2.60
C LYS A 271 18.32 -13.98 -4.11
N LEU A 272 17.49 -13.07 -4.61
CA LEU A 272 16.83 -13.17 -5.91
C LEU A 272 17.15 -12.04 -6.90
N SER A 273 17.83 -10.96 -6.46
CA SER A 273 18.13 -9.82 -7.35
C SER A 273 19.11 -10.20 -8.46
N VAL A 274 19.16 -9.35 -9.48
CA VAL A 274 20.06 -9.48 -10.64
C VAL A 274 21.55 -9.58 -10.28
N MET A 275 21.92 -9.11 -9.09
CA MET A 275 23.30 -9.16 -8.59
C MET A 275 23.62 -10.49 -7.89
N SER A 276 22.60 -11.31 -7.58
CA SER A 276 22.82 -12.55 -6.83
C SER A 276 23.45 -13.65 -7.70
N PRO A 277 24.30 -14.51 -7.12
CA PRO A 277 24.84 -15.69 -7.82
C PRO A 277 23.73 -16.62 -8.33
N TRP A 278 22.59 -16.67 -7.63
CA TRP A 278 21.42 -17.42 -8.04
C TRP A 278 20.85 -16.88 -9.35
N PHE A 279 20.62 -15.56 -9.46
CA PHE A 279 20.06 -14.95 -10.66
C PHE A 279 20.98 -15.14 -11.86
N GLU A 280 22.30 -14.97 -11.66
CA GLU A 280 23.29 -15.19 -12.73
C GLU A 280 23.24 -16.63 -13.27
N ARG A 281 23.04 -17.62 -12.39
CA ARG A 281 22.84 -19.02 -12.80
C ARG A 281 21.56 -19.18 -13.61
N MET A 282 20.42 -18.63 -13.14
CA MET A 282 19.15 -18.69 -13.86
C MET A 282 19.22 -18.01 -15.23
N ARG A 283 19.97 -16.94 -15.32
CA ARG A 283 20.21 -16.23 -16.58
C ARG A 283 21.08 -17.08 -17.56
N LYS A 284 22.13 -17.72 -17.08
CA LYS A 284 22.98 -18.62 -17.86
C LYS A 284 22.22 -19.84 -18.38
N GLU A 285 21.28 -20.33 -17.61
CA GLU A 285 20.38 -21.44 -17.96
C GLU A 285 19.21 -21.01 -18.88
N GLY A 286 19.08 -19.72 -19.18
CA GLY A 286 18.02 -19.17 -20.03
C GLY A 286 16.64 -19.12 -19.38
N LEU A 287 16.56 -19.28 -18.05
CA LEU A 287 15.30 -19.26 -17.33
C LEU A 287 14.82 -17.84 -17.02
N LEU A 288 15.72 -16.91 -16.75
CA LEU A 288 15.42 -15.50 -16.48
C LEU A 288 16.23 -14.57 -17.36
N ALA A 289 15.59 -13.57 -17.96
CA ALA A 289 16.23 -12.50 -18.70
C ALA A 289 16.11 -11.15 -18.00
N ASN A 290 15.01 -10.93 -17.28
CA ASN A 290 14.67 -9.67 -16.63
C ASN A 290 14.65 -9.82 -15.10
N PRO A 291 14.85 -8.73 -14.35
CA PRO A 291 14.69 -8.71 -12.90
C PRO A 291 13.31 -9.23 -12.47
N LEU A 292 13.25 -9.85 -11.30
CA LEU A 292 12.00 -10.16 -10.65
C LEU A 292 11.40 -8.89 -10.03
N GLN A 293 10.08 -8.78 -10.05
CA GLN A 293 9.35 -7.76 -9.31
C GLN A 293 8.99 -8.33 -7.95
N ILE A 294 9.51 -7.73 -6.89
CA ILE A 294 9.33 -8.17 -5.52
C ILE A 294 8.58 -7.07 -4.76
N SER A 295 7.52 -7.46 -4.05
CA SER A 295 6.78 -6.57 -3.16
C SER A 295 6.51 -7.27 -1.84
N VAL A 296 6.66 -6.56 -0.74
CA VAL A 296 6.29 -7.01 0.61
C VAL A 296 5.20 -6.07 1.11
N ASN A 297 4.12 -6.63 1.61
CA ASN A 297 2.95 -5.88 2.03
C ASN A 297 2.56 -6.25 3.45
N TYR A 298 2.32 -5.23 4.23
CA TYR A 298 1.76 -5.32 5.57
C TYR A 298 0.29 -4.91 5.53
N THR A 299 -0.59 -5.76 6.03
CA THR A 299 -2.02 -5.45 6.13
C THR A 299 -2.62 -5.91 7.46
N ARG A 300 -3.75 -5.33 7.85
CA ARG A 300 -4.45 -5.72 9.08
C ARG A 300 -4.98 -7.15 9.05
N GLN A 301 -5.21 -7.71 7.87
CA GLN A 301 -5.77 -9.06 7.69
C GLN A 301 -4.72 -10.13 7.43
N GLY A 302 -3.52 -9.75 7.03
CA GLY A 302 -2.42 -10.68 6.78
C GLY A 302 -1.26 -10.02 6.06
N ASP A 303 -0.06 -10.46 6.39
CA ASP A 303 1.18 -9.95 5.84
C ASP A 303 1.65 -10.89 4.73
N PHE A 304 2.10 -10.34 3.62
CA PHE A 304 2.48 -11.17 2.49
C PHE A 304 3.57 -10.53 1.62
N ALA A 305 4.25 -11.36 0.85
CA ALA A 305 5.09 -10.92 -0.25
C ALA A 305 4.63 -11.53 -1.56
N THR A 306 4.87 -10.82 -2.65
CA THR A 306 4.67 -11.31 -4.01
C THR A 306 5.95 -11.19 -4.82
N ILE A 307 6.20 -12.16 -5.68
CA ILE A 307 7.34 -12.22 -6.58
C ILE A 307 6.82 -12.53 -7.97
N PHE A 308 7.08 -11.66 -8.93
CA PHE A 308 6.65 -11.84 -10.32
C PHE A 308 7.84 -11.84 -11.28
N GLY A 309 7.68 -12.56 -12.38
CA GLY A 309 8.66 -12.57 -13.44
C GLY A 309 8.14 -13.17 -14.75
N VAL A 310 9.02 -13.20 -15.73
CA VAL A 310 8.78 -13.83 -17.04
C VAL A 310 9.85 -14.88 -17.26
N SER A 311 9.44 -16.13 -17.56
CA SER A 311 10.37 -17.24 -17.78
C SER A 311 9.96 -18.08 -18.97
N ALA A 312 10.94 -18.62 -19.66
CA ALA A 312 10.72 -19.61 -20.71
C ALA A 312 10.13 -20.93 -20.16
N ASP A 313 10.47 -21.24 -18.90
CA ASP A 313 9.97 -22.42 -18.16
C ASP A 313 9.51 -21.95 -16.78
N SER A 314 8.22 -21.61 -16.68
CA SER A 314 7.60 -21.06 -15.48
C SER A 314 7.59 -22.05 -14.32
N GLN A 315 7.39 -23.33 -14.56
CA GLN A 315 7.37 -24.35 -13.51
C GLN A 315 8.74 -24.50 -12.88
N ARG A 316 9.77 -24.68 -13.70
CA ARG A 316 11.15 -24.84 -13.23
C ARG A 316 11.65 -23.64 -12.44
N ILE A 317 11.37 -22.42 -12.89
CA ILE A 317 11.80 -21.22 -12.16
C ILE A 317 11.07 -21.03 -10.84
N ILE A 318 9.77 -21.39 -10.77
CA ILE A 318 9.00 -21.40 -9.53
C ILE A 318 9.61 -22.37 -8.50
N GLU A 319 9.96 -23.58 -8.93
CA GLU A 319 10.61 -24.59 -8.06
C GLU A 319 11.98 -24.09 -7.57
N GLU A 320 12.78 -23.47 -8.43
CA GLU A 320 14.07 -22.88 -8.06
C GLU A 320 13.91 -21.74 -7.04
N ILE A 321 12.92 -20.87 -7.22
CA ILE A 321 12.64 -19.80 -6.25
C ILE A 321 12.18 -20.40 -4.92
N LYS A 322 11.22 -21.33 -4.92
CA LYS A 322 10.76 -22.02 -3.71
C LYS A 322 11.94 -22.67 -2.96
N ARG A 323 12.83 -23.33 -3.69
CA ARG A 323 14.02 -23.96 -3.12
C ARG A 323 14.93 -22.94 -2.43
N VAL A 324 15.26 -21.83 -3.07
CA VAL A 324 16.13 -20.78 -2.52
C VAL A 324 15.49 -20.10 -1.29
N LEU A 325 14.17 -19.99 -1.27
CA LEU A 325 13.46 -19.37 -0.14
C LEU A 325 13.35 -20.29 1.08
N THR A 326 13.16 -21.60 0.87
CA THR A 326 12.85 -22.55 1.93
C THR A 326 14.06 -23.32 2.46
N GLN A 327 15.10 -23.50 1.63
CA GLN A 327 16.28 -24.24 2.04
C GLN A 327 17.29 -23.34 2.79
N PRO A 328 17.90 -23.83 3.86
CA PRO A 328 19.01 -23.15 4.52
C PRO A 328 20.16 -22.93 3.51
N VAL A 329 20.76 -21.77 3.56
CA VAL A 329 21.94 -21.46 2.74
C VAL A 329 23.18 -21.99 3.47
N ASP A 330 24.01 -22.78 2.79
CA ASP A 330 25.27 -23.26 3.36
C ASP A 330 26.17 -22.07 3.72
N PRO A 331 26.59 -21.94 5.01
CA PRO A 331 27.45 -20.84 5.45
C PRO A 331 28.79 -20.72 4.73
N ASN A 332 29.26 -21.81 4.10
CA ASN A 332 30.50 -21.85 3.33
C ASN A 332 30.31 -21.51 1.84
N SER A 333 29.05 -21.36 1.38
CA SER A 333 28.74 -21.12 -0.02
C SER A 333 29.04 -19.68 -0.46
N GLU A 334 29.23 -19.49 -1.76
CA GLU A 334 29.31 -18.17 -2.39
C GLU A 334 28.03 -17.37 -2.17
N GLN A 335 26.88 -18.04 -2.23
CA GLN A 335 25.56 -17.42 -2.00
C GLN A 335 25.47 -16.84 -0.57
N TYR A 336 25.94 -17.55 0.46
CA TYR A 336 25.93 -17.03 1.84
C TYR A 336 26.81 -15.80 2.01
N ARG A 337 28.03 -15.87 1.47
CA ARG A 337 28.96 -14.71 1.48
C ARG A 337 28.35 -13.51 0.78
N PHE A 338 27.74 -13.73 -0.39
CA PHE A 338 27.07 -12.68 -1.12
C PHE A 338 25.92 -12.05 -0.30
N ILE A 339 25.05 -12.86 0.32
CA ILE A 339 23.93 -12.36 1.15
C ILE A 339 24.47 -11.49 2.30
N LYS A 340 25.54 -11.94 2.99
CA LYS A 340 26.16 -11.21 4.09
C LYS A 340 26.74 -9.87 3.66
N ASP A 341 27.46 -9.85 2.56
CA ASP A 341 28.07 -8.62 2.02
C ASP A 341 27.00 -7.67 1.48
N ASN A 342 26.02 -8.23 0.76
CA ASN A 342 24.90 -7.45 0.21
C ASN A 342 24.02 -6.84 1.28
N PHE A 343 23.84 -7.48 2.43
CA PHE A 343 23.10 -6.90 3.57
C PHE A 343 23.64 -5.53 3.99
N VAL A 344 24.96 -5.37 4.02
CA VAL A 344 25.60 -4.09 4.34
C VAL A 344 25.30 -3.03 3.26
N LEU A 345 25.29 -3.44 1.99
CA LEU A 345 24.97 -2.55 0.87
C LEU A 345 23.49 -2.16 0.87
N GLN A 346 22.62 -3.12 1.06
CA GLN A 346 21.17 -2.92 1.11
C GLN A 346 20.75 -1.99 2.25
N LYS A 347 21.37 -2.10 3.43
CA LYS A 347 21.14 -1.13 4.51
C LYS A 347 21.47 0.30 4.08
N LYS A 348 22.60 0.50 3.38
CA LYS A 348 22.99 1.82 2.86
C LYS A 348 22.03 2.33 1.79
N GLU A 349 21.56 1.44 0.94
CA GLU A 349 20.58 1.77 -0.11
C GLU A 349 19.25 2.21 0.50
N TRP A 350 18.75 1.49 1.50
CA TRP A 350 17.55 1.88 2.24
C TRP A 350 17.67 3.26 2.89
N LEU A 351 18.81 3.54 3.55
CA LEU A 351 19.08 4.86 4.11
C LEU A 351 19.11 5.94 3.02
N ALA A 352 19.72 5.65 1.86
CA ALA A 352 19.74 6.57 0.73
C ALA A 352 18.36 6.77 0.10
N ARG A 353 17.54 5.72 0.02
CA ARG A 353 16.15 5.78 -0.45
C ARG A 353 15.33 6.70 0.45
N THR A 354 15.41 6.52 1.76
CA THR A 354 14.72 7.38 2.74
C THR A 354 15.14 8.85 2.61
N ILE A 355 16.43 9.12 2.40
CA ILE A 355 16.90 10.50 2.16
C ILE A 355 16.27 11.07 0.88
N ARG A 356 16.14 10.29 -0.18
CA ARG A 356 15.46 10.72 -1.42
C ARG A 356 13.97 10.98 -1.20
N THR A 357 13.29 10.12 -0.43
CA THR A 357 11.88 10.32 -0.04
C THR A 357 11.70 11.62 0.73
N ILE A 358 12.56 11.92 1.71
CA ILE A 358 12.55 13.17 2.47
C ILE A 358 12.71 14.40 1.54
N ASN A 359 13.33 14.26 0.39
CA ASN A 359 13.50 15.35 -0.59
C ASN A 359 12.31 15.53 -1.53
N ASN A 360 11.34 14.62 -1.54
CA ASN A 360 10.07 14.79 -2.25
C ASN A 360 8.96 15.12 -1.26
N LEU A 361 8.29 16.27 -1.47
CA LEU A 361 7.34 16.82 -0.52
C LEU A 361 6.13 15.90 -0.32
N SER A 362 5.55 15.41 -1.41
CA SER A 362 4.36 14.56 -1.39
C SER A 362 4.66 13.19 -0.78
N TYR A 363 5.73 12.54 -1.22
CA TYR A 363 6.14 11.26 -0.65
C TYR A 363 6.45 11.35 0.83
N LEU A 364 7.16 12.41 1.25
CA LEU A 364 7.43 12.63 2.68
C LEU A 364 6.14 12.76 3.49
N ALA A 365 5.18 13.54 2.98
CA ALA A 365 3.94 13.79 3.69
C ALA A 365 3.09 12.51 3.81
N ILE A 366 3.02 11.72 2.74
CA ILE A 366 2.28 10.44 2.71
C ILE A 366 2.95 9.44 3.66
N GLU A 367 4.22 9.17 3.51
CA GLU A 367 4.99 8.25 4.36
C GLU A 367 4.81 8.56 5.86
N MET A 368 5.02 9.84 6.24
CA MET A 368 4.95 10.24 7.65
C MET A 368 3.53 10.11 8.23
N ILE A 369 2.49 10.34 7.43
CA ILE A 369 1.12 10.23 7.94
C ILE A 369 0.64 8.77 7.99
N GLU A 370 1.08 7.91 7.08
CA GLU A 370 0.87 6.46 7.12
C GLU A 370 1.53 5.85 8.36
N GLU A 371 2.80 6.19 8.62
CA GLU A 371 3.48 5.77 9.86
C GLU A 371 2.75 6.23 11.13
N SER A 372 2.28 7.48 11.13
CA SER A 372 1.50 8.00 12.27
C SER A 372 0.18 7.24 12.44
N LEU A 373 -0.45 6.81 11.34
CA LEU A 373 -1.67 6.02 11.37
C LEU A 373 -1.41 4.61 11.94
N ASP A 374 -0.33 3.98 11.54
CA ASP A 374 0.06 2.63 11.94
C ASP A 374 0.81 2.57 13.28
N HIS A 375 1.03 3.73 13.91
CA HIS A 375 1.80 3.86 15.15
C HIS A 375 3.27 3.41 15.03
N GLU A 376 3.84 3.58 13.86
CA GLU A 376 5.24 3.30 13.57
C GLU A 376 6.13 4.54 13.79
N ASP A 377 7.44 4.34 13.80
CA ASP A 377 8.45 5.40 13.96
C ASP A 377 9.61 5.15 12.99
N LEU A 378 9.60 5.83 11.85
CA LEU A 378 10.64 5.74 10.83
C LEU A 378 12.04 5.93 11.39
N GLN A 379 12.21 6.90 12.28
CA GLN A 379 13.53 7.20 12.85
C GLN A 379 14.06 6.04 13.67
N LEU A 380 13.20 5.49 14.51
CA LEU A 380 13.54 4.34 15.36
C LEU A 380 13.82 3.11 14.48
N ASN A 381 13.01 2.89 13.44
CA ASN A 381 13.17 1.77 12.52
C ASN A 381 14.49 1.88 11.73
N LEU A 382 14.83 3.07 11.24
CA LEU A 382 16.08 3.31 10.54
C LEU A 382 17.31 3.19 11.47
N LEU A 383 17.20 3.64 12.73
CA LEU A 383 18.26 3.46 13.71
C LEU A 383 18.50 1.99 14.02
N LYS A 384 17.42 1.22 14.23
CA LYS A 384 17.50 -0.24 14.42
C LYS A 384 18.12 -0.93 13.21
N LEU A 385 17.66 -0.60 12.00
CA LEU A 385 18.24 -1.13 10.77
C LEU A 385 19.73 -0.82 10.66
N GLN A 386 20.13 0.44 10.97
CA GLN A 386 21.53 0.87 10.90
C GLN A 386 22.43 0.08 11.86
N THR A 387 21.95 -0.19 13.08
CA THR A 387 22.72 -0.86 14.13
C THR A 387 22.65 -2.39 14.05
N MET A 388 21.65 -2.95 13.33
CA MET A 388 21.45 -4.40 13.23
C MET A 388 22.64 -5.10 12.58
N GLY A 389 23.10 -6.19 13.22
CA GLY A 389 24.10 -7.10 12.67
C GLY A 389 23.51 -8.13 11.71
N PHE A 390 24.37 -8.77 10.90
CA PHE A 390 23.91 -9.76 9.93
C PHE A 390 23.30 -10.99 10.61
N GLU A 391 23.87 -11.46 11.71
CA GLU A 391 23.41 -12.63 12.44
C GLU A 391 22.00 -12.42 13.02
N GLU A 392 21.71 -11.23 13.52
CA GLU A 392 20.37 -10.86 13.99
C GLU A 392 19.37 -10.80 12.85
N PHE A 393 19.73 -10.16 11.74
CA PHE A 393 18.95 -10.09 10.50
C PHE A 393 18.59 -11.51 10.02
N ASP A 394 19.58 -12.38 9.87
CA ASP A 394 19.39 -13.75 9.37
C ASP A 394 18.45 -14.56 10.27
N GLN A 395 18.62 -14.47 11.60
CA GLN A 395 17.73 -15.12 12.55
C GLN A 395 16.28 -14.65 12.47
N ILE A 396 16.06 -13.34 12.27
CA ILE A 396 14.73 -12.78 12.10
C ILE A 396 14.10 -13.30 10.80
N CYS A 397 14.84 -13.26 9.70
CA CYS A 397 14.36 -13.76 8.40
C CYS A 397 14.04 -15.26 8.43
N GLN A 398 14.88 -16.08 9.09
CA GLN A 398 14.62 -17.50 9.26
C GLN A 398 13.34 -17.77 10.05
N LYS A 399 13.08 -17.01 11.12
CA LYS A 399 11.83 -17.13 11.89
C LYS A 399 10.60 -16.76 11.06
N LEU A 400 10.69 -15.67 10.28
CA LEU A 400 9.59 -15.24 9.41
C LEU A 400 9.28 -16.28 8.34
N MET A 401 10.31 -16.84 7.70
CA MET A 401 10.15 -17.86 6.66
C MET A 401 9.67 -19.21 7.19
N LYS A 402 10.04 -19.59 8.41
CA LYS A 402 9.66 -20.88 9.01
C LYS A 402 8.14 -21.05 9.11
N ASP A 403 7.44 -19.96 9.46
CA ASP A 403 5.99 -19.97 9.67
C ASP A 403 5.24 -19.39 8.46
N SER A 404 5.89 -19.29 7.29
CA SER A 404 5.28 -18.81 6.05
C SER A 404 4.71 -19.96 5.21
N THR A 405 3.73 -19.64 4.39
CA THR A 405 3.17 -20.56 3.39
C THR A 405 3.32 -19.94 2.00
N ILE A 406 3.73 -20.75 1.03
CA ILE A 406 4.01 -20.30 -0.34
C ILE A 406 3.02 -20.95 -1.30
N CYS A 407 2.45 -20.16 -2.19
CA CYS A 407 1.70 -20.61 -3.37
C CYS A 407 2.26 -19.97 -4.62
N SER A 408 1.86 -20.47 -5.78
CA SER A 408 2.32 -19.95 -7.07
C SER A 408 1.23 -20.00 -8.12
N ALA A 409 1.36 -19.14 -9.13
CA ALA A 409 0.54 -19.20 -10.32
C ALA A 409 1.37 -18.83 -11.56
N TYR A 410 1.03 -19.38 -12.71
CA TYR A 410 1.67 -19.03 -13.97
C TYR A 410 0.71 -19.17 -15.15
N LEU A 411 1.00 -18.44 -16.21
CA LEU A 411 0.27 -18.54 -17.47
C LEU A 411 0.92 -19.62 -18.35
N SER A 412 0.11 -20.62 -18.75
CA SER A 412 0.54 -21.65 -19.71
C SER A 412 -0.13 -21.40 -21.06
N SER A 413 0.62 -21.63 -22.15
CA SER A 413 0.04 -21.65 -23.51
C SER A 413 -0.87 -22.86 -23.67
N LYS A 414 -1.99 -22.70 -24.43
CA LYS A 414 -2.83 -23.84 -24.82
C LYS A 414 -1.97 -24.86 -25.59
N GLY A 415 -1.60 -25.94 -24.97
CA GLY A 415 -0.79 -27.01 -25.55
C GLY A 415 0.17 -27.71 -24.60
N GLU A 416 0.38 -27.19 -23.39
CA GLU A 416 1.27 -27.80 -22.36
C GLU A 416 0.49 -28.61 -21.29
N GLU A 417 -0.81 -28.88 -21.52
CA GLU A 417 -1.52 -29.88 -20.72
C GLU A 417 -1.06 -31.29 -21.12
N LYS A 418 -0.09 -31.82 -20.39
CA LYS A 418 0.22 -33.25 -20.36
C LYS A 418 0.22 -33.76 -18.95
#